data_7eda3865e1da8502bb540c055676589c
#
_entry.id   7eda3865e1da8502bb540c055676589c
#
_cell.length_a   1.000
_cell.length_b   1.000
_cell.length_c   1.000
_cell.angle_alpha   90.00
_cell.angle_beta   90.00
_cell.angle_gamma   90.00
#
_symmetry.space_group_name_H-M   'P 1'
#
loop_
_entity.id
_entity.type
_entity.pdbx_description
1 polymer ?
#
loop_
_entity_poly.entity_id
_entity_poly.type
_entity_poly.pdbx_seq_one_letter_code
_entity_poly.pdbx_strand_id
1 'polypeptide(L)'
;LWCVVALIAVGFCVVQPFLVIRAYRTKERVVVLDPSGTFHVSPLLGFEEASKLHEQHALLACLALFQRNPTGFDFPELLDRLFLPDAARKARADVKASAEEFSAKALHQKAEVLKLTVLETRENLVLVQAEGQLIRTGSVGGQVFNEVSVFAVRFQFARNPNQAANGRTPLAVWTYDV
;
A
#
# COMPACT_ATOMS: atom_id res chain seq x y z
N LEU A 1 36.10 -41.40 -25.07
CA LEU A 1 34.75 -40.83 -25.24
C LEU A 1 33.96 -40.82 -23.92
N TRP A 2 33.82 -41.96 -23.22
CA TRP A 2 33.07 -42.08 -21.97
C TRP A 2 33.59 -41.22 -20.81
N CYS A 3 34.92 -41.05 -20.66
CA CYS A 3 35.50 -40.18 -19.65
C CYS A 3 35.15 -38.70 -19.86
N VAL A 4 35.02 -38.24 -21.10
CA VAL A 4 34.62 -36.87 -21.43
C VAL A 4 33.17 -36.65 -21.06
N VAL A 5 32.28 -37.60 -21.39
CA VAL A 5 30.86 -37.54 -21.03
C VAL A 5 30.66 -37.51 -19.52
N ALA A 6 31.42 -38.34 -18.77
CA ALA A 6 31.35 -38.35 -17.31
C ALA A 6 31.82 -37.02 -16.69
N LEU A 7 32.90 -36.40 -17.20
CA LEU A 7 33.36 -35.09 -16.74
C LEU A 7 32.33 -33.97 -16.99
N ILE A 8 31.67 -33.97 -18.14
CA ILE A 8 30.60 -33.01 -18.45
C ILE A 8 29.42 -33.21 -17.51
N ALA A 9 29.00 -34.46 -17.25
CA ALA A 9 27.90 -34.77 -16.35
C ALA A 9 28.21 -34.33 -14.90
N VAL A 10 29.43 -34.57 -14.40
CA VAL A 10 29.87 -34.12 -13.08
C VAL A 10 29.87 -32.57 -13.02
N GLY A 11 30.41 -31.92 -14.05
CA GLY A 11 30.39 -30.44 -14.15
C GLY A 11 28.98 -29.89 -14.08
N PHE A 12 28.02 -30.50 -14.78
CA PHE A 12 26.60 -30.10 -14.77
C PHE A 12 25.99 -30.30 -13.38
N CYS A 13 26.25 -31.42 -12.71
CA CYS A 13 25.75 -31.71 -11.36
C CYS A 13 26.29 -30.72 -10.31
N VAL A 14 27.50 -30.20 -10.49
CA VAL A 14 28.08 -29.20 -9.58
C VAL A 14 27.55 -27.82 -9.83
N VAL A 15 27.33 -27.42 -11.10
CA VAL A 15 26.89 -26.07 -11.46
C VAL A 15 25.39 -25.88 -11.24
N GLN A 16 24.59 -26.91 -11.48
CA GLN A 16 23.12 -26.84 -11.39
C GLN A 16 22.60 -26.35 -10.03
N PRO A 17 23.10 -26.85 -8.87
CA PRO A 17 22.64 -26.36 -7.56
C PRO A 17 22.92 -24.87 -7.35
N PHE A 18 24.07 -24.37 -7.83
CA PHE A 18 24.41 -22.94 -7.73
C PHE A 18 23.48 -22.06 -8.57
N LEU A 19 23.13 -22.49 -9.78
CA LEU A 19 22.17 -21.79 -10.63
C LEU A 19 20.79 -21.78 -10.01
N VAL A 20 20.35 -22.90 -9.45
CA VAL A 20 19.06 -23.01 -8.75
C VAL A 20 19.04 -22.11 -7.52
N ILE A 21 20.07 -22.16 -6.66
CA ILE A 21 20.16 -21.31 -5.47
C ILE A 21 20.18 -19.82 -5.86
N ARG A 22 20.92 -19.47 -6.92
CA ARG A 22 20.97 -18.10 -7.42
C ARG A 22 19.59 -17.65 -7.95
N ALA A 23 18.90 -18.49 -8.72
CA ALA A 23 17.54 -18.21 -9.20
C ALA A 23 16.52 -18.09 -8.06
N TYR A 24 16.67 -18.87 -6.99
CA TYR A 24 15.82 -18.76 -5.80
C TYR A 24 16.14 -17.55 -4.92
N ARG A 25 17.40 -17.11 -4.86
CA ARG A 25 17.80 -15.92 -4.10
C ARG A 25 17.39 -14.60 -4.77
N THR A 26 17.29 -14.60 -6.09
CA THR A 26 16.85 -13.40 -6.86
C THR A 26 15.33 -13.25 -6.90
N LYS A 27 14.56 -14.29 -6.57
CA LYS A 27 13.12 -14.18 -6.45
C LYS A 27 12.75 -13.66 -5.07
N GLU A 28 12.37 -12.39 -5.00
CA GLU A 28 11.88 -11.80 -3.78
C GLU A 28 10.59 -12.49 -3.33
N ARG A 29 10.58 -12.88 -2.08
CA ARG A 29 9.41 -13.51 -1.45
C ARG A 29 8.49 -12.40 -0.95
N VAL A 30 7.27 -12.37 -1.45
CA VAL A 30 6.22 -11.50 -0.93
C VAL A 30 5.49 -12.25 0.18
N VAL A 31 5.57 -11.72 1.39
CA VAL A 31 4.78 -12.20 2.53
C VAL A 31 3.49 -11.38 2.54
N VAL A 32 2.38 -12.02 2.26
CA VAL A 32 1.05 -11.40 2.37
C VAL A 32 0.58 -11.61 3.81
N LEU A 33 0.42 -10.52 4.56
CA LEU A 33 -0.23 -10.52 5.87
C LEU A 33 -1.73 -10.35 5.67
N ASP A 34 -2.50 -11.38 5.98
CA ASP A 34 -3.94 -11.26 6.10
C ASP A 34 -4.28 -10.44 7.37
N PRO A 35 -5.30 -9.57 7.36
CA PRO A 35 -5.80 -8.86 8.53
C PRO A 35 -6.16 -9.76 9.73
N SER A 36 -6.45 -11.04 9.47
CA SER A 36 -6.66 -12.07 10.50
C SER A 36 -5.38 -12.55 11.21
N GLY A 37 -4.22 -12.01 10.84
CA GLY A 37 -2.93 -12.41 11.40
C GLY A 37 -2.36 -13.73 10.83
N THR A 38 -3.00 -14.29 9.81
CA THR A 38 -2.51 -15.50 9.14
C THR A 38 -1.49 -15.13 8.07
N PHE A 39 -0.30 -15.73 8.14
CA PHE A 39 0.76 -15.51 7.16
C PHE A 39 0.57 -16.46 5.98
N HIS A 40 0.26 -15.93 4.81
CA HIS A 40 0.37 -16.66 3.56
C HIS A 40 1.71 -16.33 2.91
N VAL A 41 2.66 -17.26 3.00
CA VAL A 41 3.90 -17.19 2.22
C VAL A 41 3.60 -17.76 0.85
N SER A 42 3.39 -16.91 -0.14
CA SER A 42 3.34 -17.36 -1.54
C SER A 42 4.78 -17.40 -2.08
N PRO A 43 5.29 -18.58 -2.43
CA PRO A 43 6.70 -18.70 -2.80
C PRO A 43 7.07 -18.11 -4.16
N LEU A 44 6.12 -17.59 -4.95
CA LEU A 44 6.36 -17.35 -6.38
C LEU A 44 5.57 -16.20 -7.02
N LEU A 45 4.87 -15.35 -6.25
CA LEU A 45 4.26 -14.17 -6.87
C LEU A 45 5.33 -13.11 -7.12
N GLY A 46 5.60 -12.82 -8.38
CA GLY A 46 6.35 -11.64 -8.78
C GLY A 46 5.63 -10.37 -8.33
N PHE A 47 6.36 -9.29 -8.13
CA PHE A 47 5.79 -8.00 -7.74
C PHE A 47 4.64 -7.57 -8.68
N GLU A 48 4.80 -7.84 -9.98
CA GLU A 48 3.80 -7.52 -11.00
C GLU A 48 2.52 -8.36 -10.90
N GLU A 49 2.62 -9.56 -10.31
CA GLU A 49 1.50 -10.48 -10.15
C GLU A 49 0.75 -10.28 -8.83
N ALA A 50 1.26 -9.42 -7.95
CA ALA A 50 0.73 -9.20 -6.59
C ALA A 50 -0.41 -8.16 -6.55
N SER A 51 -1.34 -8.17 -7.51
CA SER A 51 -2.44 -7.19 -7.61
C SER A 51 -3.26 -7.06 -6.33
N LYS A 52 -3.57 -8.19 -5.66
CA LYS A 52 -4.29 -8.18 -4.38
C LYS A 52 -3.54 -7.45 -3.26
N LEU A 53 -2.21 -7.58 -3.23
CA LEU A 53 -1.38 -6.84 -2.28
C LEU A 53 -1.42 -5.35 -2.57
N HIS A 54 -1.38 -4.98 -3.84
CA HIS A 54 -1.46 -3.58 -4.27
C HIS A 54 -2.82 -2.96 -3.91
N GLU A 55 -3.91 -3.69 -4.12
CA GLU A 55 -5.27 -3.29 -3.71
C GLU A 55 -5.38 -3.12 -2.20
N GLN A 56 -4.83 -4.04 -1.40
CA GLN A 56 -4.81 -3.92 0.06
C GLN A 56 -4.04 -2.69 0.54
N HIS A 57 -2.88 -2.39 -0.07
CA HIS A 57 -2.13 -1.18 0.25
C HIS A 57 -2.91 0.08 -0.11
N ALA A 58 -3.62 0.09 -1.24
CA ALA A 58 -4.46 1.20 -1.63
C ALA A 58 -5.66 1.38 -0.69
N LEU A 59 -6.28 0.29 -0.23
CA LEU A 59 -7.33 0.34 0.79
C LEU A 59 -6.80 0.97 2.09
N LEU A 60 -5.66 0.51 2.59
CA LEU A 60 -5.05 1.07 3.80
C LEU A 60 -4.65 2.54 3.61
N ALA A 61 -4.17 2.93 2.42
CA ALA A 61 -3.87 4.31 2.10
C ALA A 61 -5.13 5.20 2.08
N CYS A 62 -6.25 4.70 1.55
CA CYS A 62 -7.55 5.40 1.64
C CYS A 62 -7.98 5.61 3.08
N LEU A 63 -7.89 4.57 3.92
CA LEU A 63 -8.24 4.67 5.34
C LEU A 63 -7.35 5.69 6.06
N ALA A 64 -6.04 5.63 5.84
CA ALA A 64 -5.08 6.55 6.46
C ALA A 64 -5.28 8.01 6.01
N LEU A 65 -5.69 8.24 4.75
CA LEU A 65 -5.83 9.58 4.17
C LEU A 65 -7.19 10.22 4.51
N PHE A 66 -8.26 9.43 4.43
CA PHE A 66 -9.63 9.96 4.45
C PHE A 66 -10.37 9.73 5.76
N GLN A 67 -9.96 8.78 6.62
CA GLN A 67 -10.60 8.66 7.94
C GLN A 67 -10.10 9.75 8.87
N ARG A 68 -11.02 10.59 9.30
CA ARG A 68 -10.73 11.81 10.05
C ARG A 68 -11.77 12.05 11.14
N ASN A 69 -11.33 12.69 12.18
CA ASN A 69 -12.15 13.19 13.28
C ASN A 69 -11.90 14.70 13.49
N PRO A 70 -12.59 15.37 14.42
CA PRO A 70 -12.41 16.81 14.66
C PRO A 70 -10.99 17.24 15.00
N THR A 71 -10.13 16.31 15.45
CA THR A 71 -8.74 16.61 15.84
C THR A 71 -7.72 16.26 14.76
N GLY A 72 -8.12 15.59 13.67
CA GLY A 72 -7.24 15.23 12.57
C GLY A 72 -7.46 13.81 12.02
N PHE A 73 -6.38 13.12 11.69
CA PHE A 73 -6.44 11.73 11.21
C PHE A 73 -6.79 10.75 12.31
N ASP A 74 -7.62 9.75 12.01
CA ASP A 74 -7.91 8.65 12.94
C ASP A 74 -6.70 7.72 13.11
N PHE A 75 -5.90 7.57 12.04
CA PHE A 75 -4.75 6.66 12.01
C PHE A 75 -3.46 7.39 11.58
N PRO A 76 -2.93 8.33 12.38
CA PRO A 76 -1.74 9.09 12.02
C PRO A 76 -0.49 8.22 11.87
N GLU A 77 -0.36 7.15 12.67
CA GLU A 77 0.77 6.21 12.58
C GLU A 77 0.72 5.41 11.28
N LEU A 78 -0.48 5.03 10.81
CA LEU A 78 -0.65 4.33 9.55
C LEU A 78 -0.26 5.23 8.37
N LEU A 79 -0.61 6.52 8.43
CA LEU A 79 -0.16 7.51 7.45
C LEU A 79 1.37 7.56 7.37
N ASP A 80 2.05 7.63 8.52
CA ASP A 80 3.52 7.72 8.58
C ASP A 80 4.22 6.45 8.08
N ARG A 81 3.59 5.30 8.22
CA ARG A 81 4.11 4.01 7.74
C ARG A 81 3.88 3.80 6.25
N LEU A 82 2.76 4.27 5.72
CA LEU A 82 2.35 4.04 4.32
C LEU A 82 2.83 5.14 3.36
N PHE A 83 2.97 6.38 3.84
CA PHE A 83 3.29 7.52 2.98
C PHE A 83 4.76 7.91 3.09
N LEU A 84 5.38 8.24 1.97
CA LEU A 84 6.69 8.88 1.97
C LEU A 84 6.59 10.31 2.54
N PRO A 85 7.68 10.89 3.04
CA PRO A 85 7.64 12.15 3.78
C PRO A 85 6.93 13.30 3.06
N ASP A 86 7.11 13.42 1.76
CA ASP A 86 6.50 14.50 0.97
C ASP A 86 4.98 14.29 0.80
N ALA A 87 4.56 13.06 0.50
CA ALA A 87 3.15 12.70 0.42
C ALA A 87 2.45 12.84 1.78
N ALA A 88 3.10 12.45 2.87
CA ALA A 88 2.58 12.62 4.22
C ALA A 88 2.48 14.10 4.60
N ARG A 89 3.43 14.94 4.19
CA ARG A 89 3.39 16.38 4.40
C ARG A 89 2.23 17.03 3.65
N LYS A 90 2.00 16.65 2.39
CA LYS A 90 0.84 17.08 1.61
C LYS A 90 -0.46 16.71 2.33
N ALA A 91 -0.61 15.45 2.75
CA ALA A 91 -1.80 14.98 3.47
C ALA A 91 -2.08 15.78 4.75
N ARG A 92 -1.04 16.07 5.54
CA ARG A 92 -1.18 16.91 6.74
C ARG A 92 -1.55 18.36 6.43
N ALA A 93 -1.04 18.91 5.33
CA ALA A 93 -1.42 20.24 4.87
C ALA A 93 -2.90 20.31 4.46
N ASP A 94 -3.38 19.28 3.75
CA ASP A 94 -4.79 19.18 3.34
C ASP A 94 -5.73 19.07 4.57
N VAL A 95 -5.33 18.28 5.59
CA VAL A 95 -6.09 18.21 6.85
C VAL A 95 -6.07 19.54 7.59
N LYS A 96 -4.92 20.20 7.66
CA LYS A 96 -4.80 21.50 8.33
C LYS A 96 -5.68 22.56 7.67
N ALA A 97 -5.80 22.55 6.34
CA ALA A 97 -6.64 23.48 5.61
C ALA A 97 -8.14 23.33 5.93
N SER A 98 -8.60 22.14 6.31
CA SER A 98 -9.99 21.86 6.69
C SER A 98 -10.21 21.76 8.21
N ALA A 99 -9.19 21.95 9.03
CA ALA A 99 -9.24 21.70 10.47
C ALA A 99 -10.30 22.55 11.22
N GLU A 100 -10.45 23.81 10.81
CA GLU A 100 -11.44 24.71 11.40
C GLU A 100 -12.87 24.22 11.18
N GLU A 101 -13.19 23.79 9.95
CA GLU A 101 -14.49 23.21 9.62
C GLU A 101 -14.77 21.94 10.42
N PHE A 102 -13.79 21.02 10.46
CA PHE A 102 -13.90 19.75 11.19
C PHE A 102 -14.14 19.98 12.68
N SER A 103 -13.41 20.91 13.28
CA SER A 103 -13.55 21.26 14.69
C SER A 103 -14.89 21.95 14.97
N ALA A 104 -15.26 22.98 14.19
CA ALA A 104 -16.48 23.77 14.40
C ALA A 104 -17.76 22.96 14.29
N LYS A 105 -17.78 21.97 13.38
CA LYS A 105 -18.93 21.09 13.13
C LYS A 105 -18.82 19.74 13.83
N ALA A 106 -17.79 19.51 14.66
CA ALA A 106 -17.49 18.22 15.27
C ALA A 106 -17.55 17.07 14.24
N LEU A 107 -16.92 17.26 13.05
CA LEU A 107 -17.02 16.34 11.92
C LEU A 107 -16.24 15.06 12.15
N HIS A 108 -16.88 13.93 11.94
CA HIS A 108 -16.28 12.62 11.75
C HIS A 108 -16.46 12.19 10.31
N GLN A 109 -15.40 11.81 9.65
CA GLN A 109 -15.40 11.35 8.26
C GLN A 109 -14.88 9.92 8.16
N LYS A 110 -15.66 9.06 7.54
CA LYS A 110 -15.28 7.70 7.18
C LYS A 110 -15.19 7.54 5.68
N ALA A 111 -14.19 6.78 5.23
CA ALA A 111 -14.07 6.39 3.83
C ALA A 111 -14.66 4.99 3.66
N GLU A 112 -15.54 4.84 2.70
CA GLU A 112 -16.04 3.56 2.21
C GLU A 112 -15.53 3.37 0.78
N VAL A 113 -14.55 2.47 0.61
CA VAL A 113 -13.97 2.16 -0.69
C VAL A 113 -14.84 1.14 -1.38
N LEU A 114 -15.38 1.49 -2.54
CA LEU A 114 -16.28 0.64 -3.31
C LEU A 114 -15.56 -0.11 -4.43
N LYS A 115 -14.49 0.50 -4.98
CA LYS A 115 -13.75 -0.10 -6.09
C LYS A 115 -12.27 0.25 -6.00
N LEU A 116 -11.46 -0.75 -6.24
CA LEU A 116 -10.01 -0.64 -6.40
C LEU A 116 -9.63 -1.16 -7.78
N THR A 117 -8.78 -0.43 -8.48
CA THR A 117 -8.32 -0.83 -9.81
C THR A 117 -6.82 -0.56 -9.90
N VAL A 118 -6.04 -1.61 -10.08
CA VAL A 118 -4.62 -1.48 -10.41
C VAL A 118 -4.54 -1.08 -11.88
N LEU A 119 -4.10 0.16 -12.13
CA LEU A 119 -4.02 0.72 -13.48
C LEU A 119 -2.72 0.33 -14.18
N GLU A 120 -1.63 0.30 -13.43
CA GLU A 120 -0.31 0.01 -13.96
C GLU A 120 0.58 -0.59 -12.86
N THR A 121 1.38 -1.57 -13.22
CA THR A 121 2.44 -2.12 -12.37
C THR A 121 3.73 -2.16 -13.18
N ARG A 122 4.78 -1.57 -12.62
CA ARG A 122 6.14 -1.61 -13.13
C ARG A 122 7.06 -2.14 -12.05
N GLU A 123 8.29 -2.46 -12.38
CA GLU A 123 9.29 -3.06 -11.47
C GLU A 123 9.39 -2.36 -10.10
N ASN A 124 9.28 -1.03 -10.05
CA ASN A 124 9.41 -0.24 -8.82
C ASN A 124 8.24 0.69 -8.52
N LEU A 125 7.16 0.59 -9.29
CA LEU A 125 6.05 1.53 -9.21
C LEU A 125 4.73 0.84 -9.49
N VAL A 126 3.71 1.18 -8.68
CA VAL A 126 2.34 0.73 -8.88
C VAL A 126 1.41 1.93 -8.86
N LEU A 127 0.51 2.01 -9.84
CA LEU A 127 -0.55 3.00 -9.90
C LEU A 127 -1.88 2.32 -9.62
N VAL A 128 -2.56 2.75 -8.56
CA VAL A 128 -3.87 2.22 -8.17
C VAL A 128 -4.88 3.36 -8.07
N GLN A 129 -6.04 3.16 -8.67
CA GLN A 129 -7.20 4.04 -8.50
C GLN A 129 -8.15 3.43 -7.49
N ALA A 130 -8.58 4.23 -6.52
CA ALA A 130 -9.63 3.91 -5.57
C ALA A 130 -10.82 4.85 -5.77
N GLU A 131 -12.01 4.29 -5.78
CA GLU A 131 -13.27 4.99 -5.90
C GLU A 131 -14.17 4.60 -4.74
N GLY A 132 -14.93 5.55 -4.21
CA GLY A 132 -15.79 5.28 -3.07
C GLY A 132 -16.59 6.50 -2.63
N GLN A 133 -17.02 6.44 -1.37
CA GLN A 133 -17.75 7.54 -0.75
C GLN A 133 -17.16 7.92 0.60
N LEU A 134 -17.25 9.22 0.89
CA LEU A 134 -16.94 9.79 2.19
C LEU A 134 -18.25 10.02 2.91
N ILE A 135 -18.39 9.41 4.08
CA ILE A 135 -19.54 9.58 4.95
C ILE A 135 -19.11 10.52 6.08
N ARG A 136 -19.69 11.71 6.11
CA ARG A 136 -19.43 12.72 7.12
C ARG A 136 -20.60 12.79 8.06
N THR A 137 -20.35 12.74 9.35
CA THR A 137 -21.33 12.96 10.41
C THR A 137 -20.84 14.11 11.28
N GLY A 138 -21.67 15.08 11.54
CA GLY A 138 -21.31 16.25 12.34
C GLY A 138 -22.51 16.84 13.07
N SER A 139 -22.25 17.94 13.78
CA SER A 139 -23.28 18.68 14.52
C SER A 139 -23.13 20.18 14.29
N VAL A 140 -24.24 20.84 14.01
CA VAL A 140 -24.31 22.31 13.89
C VAL A 140 -25.51 22.79 14.72
N GLY A 141 -25.26 23.68 15.66
CA GLY A 141 -26.33 24.23 16.52
C GLY A 141 -27.07 23.17 17.34
N GLY A 142 -26.41 22.06 17.67
CA GLY A 142 -27.02 20.94 18.41
C GLY A 142 -27.79 19.95 17.53
N GLN A 143 -27.89 20.17 16.23
CA GLN A 143 -28.52 19.25 15.28
C GLN A 143 -27.47 18.40 14.59
N VAL A 144 -27.67 17.06 14.58
CA VAL A 144 -26.81 16.11 13.90
C VAL A 144 -27.18 16.06 12.41
N PHE A 145 -26.19 16.06 11.56
CA PHE A 145 -26.36 15.88 10.11
C PHE A 145 -25.43 14.80 9.58
N ASN A 146 -25.82 14.19 8.46
CA ASN A 146 -25.03 13.26 7.69
C ASN A 146 -24.90 13.76 6.27
N GLU A 147 -23.70 13.70 5.73
CA GLU A 147 -23.40 14.06 4.35
C GLU A 147 -22.63 12.91 3.69
N VAL A 148 -22.98 12.59 2.44
CA VAL A 148 -22.28 11.61 1.64
C VAL A 148 -21.75 12.27 0.38
N SER A 149 -20.46 12.14 0.12
CA SER A 149 -19.82 12.62 -1.10
C SER A 149 -19.02 11.51 -1.74
N VAL A 150 -18.96 11.45 -3.06
CA VAL A 150 -18.11 10.51 -3.79
C VAL A 150 -16.68 11.01 -3.84
N PHE A 151 -15.71 10.07 -3.88
CA PHE A 151 -14.32 10.39 -4.14
C PHE A 151 -13.72 9.44 -5.17
N ALA A 152 -12.72 9.93 -5.89
CA ALA A 152 -11.81 9.12 -6.67
C ALA A 152 -10.40 9.59 -6.35
N VAL A 153 -9.51 8.67 -6.04
CA VAL A 153 -8.11 8.97 -5.74
C VAL A 153 -7.20 8.03 -6.50
N ARG A 154 -6.11 8.57 -7.02
CA ARG A 154 -5.02 7.78 -7.63
C ARG A 154 -3.82 7.82 -6.72
N PHE A 155 -3.38 6.64 -6.31
CA PHE A 155 -2.16 6.47 -5.54
C PHE A 155 -1.06 5.95 -6.45
N GLN A 156 0.07 6.60 -6.39
CA GLN A 156 1.30 6.11 -6.97
C GLN A 156 2.18 5.59 -5.85
N PHE A 157 2.37 4.29 -5.83
CA PHE A 157 3.22 3.61 -4.85
C PHE A 157 4.60 3.40 -5.43
N ALA A 158 5.61 3.69 -4.62
CA ALA A 158 6.99 3.31 -4.89
C ALA A 158 7.38 2.10 -4.05
N ARG A 159 8.19 1.23 -4.62
CA ARG A 159 8.80 0.13 -3.88
C ARG A 159 9.78 0.67 -2.84
N ASN A 160 9.71 0.13 -1.64
CA ASN A 160 10.56 0.51 -0.52
C ASN A 160 11.61 -0.59 -0.23
N PRO A 161 12.81 -0.51 -0.83
CA PRO A 161 13.86 -1.51 -0.61
C PRO A 161 14.44 -1.47 0.81
N ASN A 162 14.28 -0.34 1.52
CA ASN A 162 14.86 -0.11 2.84
C ASN A 162 13.84 -0.29 3.98
N GLN A 163 12.81 -1.10 3.77
CA GLN A 163 11.72 -1.32 4.75
C GLN A 163 12.23 -1.72 6.15
N ALA A 164 13.28 -2.54 6.22
CA ALA A 164 13.84 -2.98 7.49
C ALA A 164 14.51 -1.84 8.28
N ALA A 165 15.04 -0.82 7.57
CA ALA A 165 15.72 0.31 8.19
C ALA A 165 14.77 1.45 8.57
N ASN A 166 13.69 1.67 7.79
CA ASN A 166 12.80 2.81 7.96
C ASN A 166 11.43 2.45 8.58
N GLY A 167 11.17 1.17 8.85
CA GLY A 167 9.92 0.68 9.46
C GLY A 167 8.66 0.89 8.62
N ARG A 168 8.82 1.26 7.34
CA ARG A 168 7.70 1.45 6.43
C ARG A 168 7.32 0.15 5.72
N THR A 169 6.15 0.17 5.08
CA THR A 169 5.64 -0.96 4.30
C THR A 169 6.48 -1.19 3.02
N PRO A 170 6.43 -2.39 2.43
CA PRO A 170 7.14 -2.72 1.18
C PRO A 170 6.78 -1.82 0.01
N LEU A 171 5.53 -1.32 0.00
CA LEU A 171 5.02 -0.29 -0.89
C LEU A 171 4.71 0.95 -0.07
N ALA A 172 5.19 2.10 -0.50
CA ALA A 172 4.90 3.37 0.13
C ALA A 172 4.30 4.35 -0.88
N VAL A 173 3.30 5.11 -0.47
CA VAL A 173 2.70 6.16 -1.30
C VAL A 173 3.73 7.25 -1.55
N TRP A 174 4.14 7.37 -2.81
CA TRP A 174 5.04 8.44 -3.25
C TRP A 174 4.28 9.73 -3.52
N THR A 175 3.15 9.62 -4.21
CA THR A 175 2.24 10.74 -4.47
C THR A 175 0.80 10.25 -4.61
N TYR A 176 -0.15 11.16 -4.47
CA TYR A 176 -1.56 10.90 -4.70
C TYR A 176 -2.25 12.12 -5.29
N ASP A 177 -3.33 11.85 -6.02
CA ASP A 177 -4.20 12.85 -6.64
C ASP A 177 -5.67 12.48 -6.37
N VAL A 178 -6.47 13.48 -5.92
CA VAL A 178 -7.87 13.32 -5.48
C VAL A 178 -8.78 14.06 -6.42
#